data_576bd5d0dd959774ff77a071bc86ba2e
#
_entry.id   576bd5d0dd959774ff77a071bc86ba2e
#
_cell.length_a   1.000
_cell.length_b   1.000
_cell.length_c   1.000
_cell.angle_alpha   90.00
_cell.angle_beta   90.00
_cell.angle_gamma   90.00
#
_symmetry.space_group_name_H-M   'P 1'
#
loop_
_entity.id
_entity.type
_entity.pdbx_description
1 polymer ?
#
loop_
_entity_poly.entity_id
_entity_poly.type
_entity_poly.pdbx_seq_one_letter_code
_entity_poly.pdbx_strand_id
1 'polypeptide(L)'
;MNPKYMLDTNICIYLMKHQPPEVRERFAQCFVGDVIISAVTLAELEFGIACSSIAAQESNRSALESLLDDIKVAPFDAQAAKTYGPIRAAYKDRNRDALDKLIASHAVALGVTLVTNNEADFVNYAGLHVENWVSSH
;
A
#
# COMPACT_ATOMS: atom_id res chain seq x y z
N MET A 1 6.64 17.89 6.30
CA MET A 1 7.02 17.44 4.97
C MET A 1 5.95 16.51 4.41
N ASN A 2 5.72 16.60 3.12
CA ASN A 2 4.70 15.79 2.48
C ASN A 2 5.26 14.41 2.13
N PRO A 3 4.47 13.33 2.29
CA PRO A 3 4.90 12.02 1.86
C PRO A 3 5.07 11.95 0.35
N LYS A 4 5.91 11.02 -0.11
CA LYS A 4 6.18 10.79 -1.52
C LYS A 4 5.60 9.49 -2.03
N TYR A 5 5.54 8.47 -1.17
CA TYR A 5 5.19 7.11 -1.55
C TYR A 5 4.12 6.54 -0.65
N MET A 6 3.18 5.81 -1.26
CA MET A 6 2.23 4.97 -0.55
C MET A 6 2.49 3.53 -0.97
N LEU A 7 2.73 2.64 -0.01
CA LEU A 7 2.99 1.22 -0.30
C LEU A 7 1.68 0.45 -0.37
N ASP A 8 1.56 -0.44 -1.36
CA ASP A 8 0.42 -1.35 -1.39
C ASP A 8 0.65 -2.49 -0.40
N THR A 9 -0.35 -3.35 -0.26
CA THR A 9 -0.33 -4.43 0.73
C THR A 9 0.82 -5.40 0.51
N ASN A 10 1.07 -5.81 -0.74
CA ASN A 10 2.13 -6.78 -1.05
C ASN A 10 3.52 -6.23 -0.75
N ILE A 11 3.76 -4.96 -1.04
CA ILE A 11 5.05 -4.32 -0.71
C ILE A 11 5.27 -4.30 0.80
N CYS A 12 4.21 -4.01 1.58
CA CYS A 12 4.29 -4.07 3.04
C CYS A 12 4.66 -5.47 3.53
N ILE A 13 4.04 -6.50 2.93
CA ILE A 13 4.34 -7.90 3.29
C ILE A 13 5.80 -8.22 2.98
N TYR A 14 6.31 -7.77 1.83
CA TYR A 14 7.72 -7.98 1.48
C TYR A 14 8.65 -7.34 2.52
N LEU A 15 8.35 -6.13 2.97
CA LEU A 15 9.15 -5.49 4.01
C LEU A 15 9.07 -6.24 5.34
N MET A 16 7.88 -6.72 5.71
CA MET A 16 7.69 -7.50 6.94
C MET A 16 8.47 -8.80 6.92
N LYS A 17 8.62 -9.42 5.75
CA LYS A 17 9.34 -10.68 5.56
C LYS A 17 10.82 -10.49 5.19
N HIS A 18 11.23 -9.25 4.95
CA HIS A 18 12.59 -8.90 4.50
C HIS A 18 12.96 -9.57 3.16
N GLN A 19 11.96 -9.83 2.30
CA GLN A 19 12.14 -10.45 0.99
C GLN A 19 11.16 -9.84 0.00
N PRO A 20 11.58 -9.57 -1.24
CA PRO A 20 12.96 -9.65 -1.74
C PRO A 20 13.83 -8.49 -1.21
N PRO A 21 15.16 -8.65 -1.15
CA PRO A 21 16.04 -7.66 -0.53
C PRO A 21 16.04 -6.29 -1.20
N GLU A 22 15.79 -6.21 -2.51
CA GLU A 22 15.78 -4.93 -3.23
C GLU A 22 14.68 -3.99 -2.73
N VAL A 23 13.54 -4.52 -2.25
CA VAL A 23 12.47 -3.70 -1.68
C VAL A 23 12.95 -3.04 -0.40
N ARG A 24 13.59 -3.80 0.46
CA ARG A 24 14.16 -3.28 1.71
C ARG A 24 15.26 -2.24 1.43
N GLU A 25 16.12 -2.52 0.47
CA GLU A 25 17.19 -1.59 0.08
C GLU A 25 16.61 -0.27 -0.41
N ARG A 26 15.57 -0.32 -1.23
CA ARG A 26 14.93 0.88 -1.75
C ARG A 26 14.25 1.67 -0.64
N PHE A 27 13.59 0.96 0.28
CA PHE A 27 12.96 1.59 1.45
C PHE A 27 14.00 2.29 2.33
N ALA A 28 15.16 1.66 2.52
CA ALA A 28 16.23 2.23 3.34
C ALA A 28 16.79 3.54 2.79
N GLN A 29 16.58 3.82 1.50
CA GLN A 29 17.00 5.07 0.88
C GLN A 29 16.03 6.22 1.13
N CYS A 30 14.84 5.93 1.66
CA CYS A 30 13.83 6.95 1.93
C CYS A 30 14.08 7.63 3.27
N PHE A 31 13.65 8.88 3.37
CA PHE A 31 13.71 9.63 4.61
C PHE A 31 12.45 9.39 5.44
N VAL A 32 12.55 9.62 6.75
CA VAL A 32 11.40 9.54 7.65
C VAL A 32 10.31 10.51 7.14
N GLY A 33 9.10 10.00 7.00
CA GLY A 33 7.96 10.77 6.50
C GLY A 33 7.73 10.66 5.00
N ASP A 34 8.68 10.11 4.24
CA ASP A 34 8.51 9.93 2.79
C ASP A 34 7.48 8.86 2.46
N VAL A 35 7.33 7.86 3.31
CA VAL A 35 6.56 6.64 3.02
C VAL A 35 5.39 6.53 3.98
N ILE A 36 4.22 6.28 3.41
CA ILE A 36 2.98 6.05 4.16
C ILE A 36 2.29 4.80 3.65
N ILE A 37 1.31 4.34 4.41
CA ILE A 37 0.34 3.35 3.93
C ILE A 37 -1.07 3.88 4.17
N SER A 38 -2.02 3.42 3.36
CA SER A 38 -3.43 3.72 3.56
C SER A 38 -3.96 2.92 4.75
N ALA A 39 -4.93 3.48 5.47
CA ALA A 39 -5.68 2.72 6.47
C ALA A 39 -6.36 1.49 5.86
N VAL A 40 -6.69 1.53 4.56
CA VAL A 40 -7.22 0.37 3.82
C VAL A 40 -6.17 -0.76 3.79
N THR A 41 -4.92 -0.41 3.48
CA THR A 41 -3.81 -1.38 3.48
C THR A 41 -3.61 -1.95 4.88
N LEU A 42 -3.67 -1.11 5.91
CA LEU A 42 -3.57 -1.59 7.28
C LEU A 42 -4.68 -2.61 7.60
N ALA A 43 -5.91 -2.33 7.16
CA ALA A 43 -7.03 -3.26 7.35
C ALA A 43 -6.75 -4.63 6.69
N GLU A 44 -6.17 -4.63 5.50
CA GLU A 44 -5.78 -5.88 4.82
C GLU A 44 -4.69 -6.63 5.59
N LEU A 45 -3.71 -5.93 6.11
CA LEU A 45 -2.64 -6.53 6.90
C LEU A 45 -3.19 -7.12 8.20
N GLU A 46 -4.11 -6.43 8.86
CA GLU A 46 -4.78 -6.93 10.06
C GLU A 46 -5.60 -8.18 9.76
N PHE A 47 -6.31 -8.19 8.63
CA PHE A 47 -7.05 -9.37 8.20
C PHE A 47 -6.12 -10.55 7.98
N GLY A 48 -4.98 -10.32 7.32
CA GLY A 48 -3.98 -11.37 7.10
C GLY A 48 -3.47 -11.98 8.39
N ILE A 49 -3.23 -11.15 9.43
CA ILE A 49 -2.82 -11.64 10.73
C ILE A 49 -3.93 -12.50 11.35
N ALA A 50 -5.16 -12.01 11.31
CA ALA A 50 -6.32 -12.73 11.88
C ALA A 50 -6.53 -14.10 11.23
N CYS A 51 -6.18 -14.23 9.94
CA CYS A 51 -6.30 -15.49 9.20
C CYS A 51 -5.11 -16.42 9.40
N SER A 52 -4.02 -15.95 9.99
CA SER A 52 -2.84 -16.80 10.18
C SER A 52 -3.05 -17.76 11.35
N SER A 53 -2.22 -18.80 11.43
CA SER A 53 -2.29 -19.76 12.54
C SER A 53 -2.05 -19.06 13.87
N ILE A 54 -2.60 -19.61 14.95
CA ILE A 54 -2.39 -19.05 16.29
C ILE A 54 -0.90 -18.93 16.58
N ALA A 55 -0.11 -19.92 16.20
CA ALA A 55 1.33 -19.89 16.40
C ALA A 55 2.03 -18.75 15.63
N ALA A 56 1.50 -18.36 14.47
CA ALA A 56 2.10 -17.34 13.64
C ALA A 56 1.62 -15.92 13.97
N GLN A 57 0.49 -15.78 14.66
CA GLN A 57 -0.13 -14.47 14.89
C GLN A 57 0.77 -13.52 15.67
N GLU A 58 1.45 -14.01 16.70
CA GLU A 58 2.34 -13.17 17.50
C GLU A 58 3.51 -12.64 16.69
N SER A 59 4.14 -13.51 15.91
CA SER A 59 5.26 -13.17 15.03
C SER A 59 4.82 -12.16 13.96
N ASN A 60 3.66 -12.40 13.34
CA ASN A 60 3.12 -11.51 12.32
C ASN A 60 2.73 -10.15 12.91
N ARG A 61 2.18 -10.15 14.12
CA ARG A 61 1.86 -8.91 14.85
C ARG A 61 3.11 -8.09 15.11
N SER A 62 4.18 -8.73 15.57
CA SER A 62 5.45 -8.06 15.84
C SER A 62 6.04 -7.45 14.57
N ALA A 63 5.95 -8.17 13.45
CA ALA A 63 6.44 -7.68 12.16
C ALA A 63 5.66 -6.43 11.72
N LEU A 64 4.34 -6.43 11.89
CA LEU A 64 3.51 -5.27 11.55
C LEU A 64 3.83 -4.08 12.45
N GLU A 65 3.96 -4.30 13.74
CA GLU A 65 4.29 -3.21 14.67
C GLU A 65 5.65 -2.59 14.33
N SER A 66 6.62 -3.41 13.97
CA SER A 66 7.94 -2.93 13.55
C SER A 66 7.83 -2.07 12.27
N LEU A 67 7.02 -2.51 11.31
CA LEU A 67 6.79 -1.72 10.10
C LEU A 67 6.17 -0.37 10.43
N LEU A 68 5.19 -0.34 11.34
CA LEU A 68 4.48 0.89 11.71
C LEU A 68 5.33 1.85 12.55
N ASP A 69 6.47 1.40 13.09
CA ASP A 69 7.43 2.31 13.72
C ASP A 69 8.05 3.25 12.70
N ASP A 70 8.17 2.82 11.45
CA ASP A 70 8.86 3.56 10.40
C ASP A 70 7.90 4.19 9.38
N ILE A 71 6.66 3.76 9.33
CA ILE A 71 5.70 4.16 8.29
C ILE A 71 4.41 4.67 8.95
N LYS A 72 3.99 5.85 8.53
CA LYS A 72 2.75 6.43 9.05
C LYS A 72 1.54 5.90 8.30
N VAL A 73 0.43 5.70 9.02
CA VAL A 73 -0.85 5.30 8.42
C VAL A 73 -1.65 6.55 8.11
N ALA A 74 -2.04 6.71 6.84
CA ALA A 74 -2.89 7.81 6.41
C ALA A 74 -4.36 7.39 6.52
N PRO A 75 -5.21 8.17 7.18
CA PRO A 75 -6.64 7.85 7.26
C PRO A 75 -7.30 8.00 5.89
N PHE A 76 -8.21 7.08 5.57
CA PHE A 76 -8.99 7.18 4.34
C PHE A 76 -10.14 8.16 4.62
N ASP A 77 -9.92 9.42 4.29
CA ASP A 77 -10.79 10.52 4.68
C ASP A 77 -11.82 10.87 3.58
N ALA A 78 -12.56 11.97 3.80
CA ALA A 78 -13.58 12.40 2.86
C ALA A 78 -13.01 12.76 1.50
N GLN A 79 -11.80 13.30 1.43
CA GLN A 79 -11.16 13.66 0.16
C GLN A 79 -10.81 12.39 -0.63
N ALA A 80 -10.30 11.37 0.04
CA ALA A 80 -10.04 10.07 -0.59
C ALA A 80 -11.33 9.45 -1.10
N ALA A 81 -12.41 9.55 -0.33
CA ALA A 81 -13.72 9.04 -0.74
C ALA A 81 -14.26 9.74 -1.99
N LYS A 82 -14.09 11.05 -2.08
CA LYS A 82 -14.52 11.82 -3.26
C LYS A 82 -13.73 11.42 -4.51
N THR A 83 -12.46 11.11 -4.35
CA THR A 83 -11.60 10.65 -5.45
C THR A 83 -11.99 9.25 -5.91
N TYR A 84 -12.43 8.41 -4.99
CA TYR A 84 -12.82 7.03 -5.25
C TYR A 84 -14.03 6.92 -6.18
N GLY A 85 -15.03 7.79 -6.01
CA GLY A 85 -16.27 7.71 -6.80
C GLY A 85 -16.01 7.68 -8.30
N PRO A 86 -15.37 8.70 -8.88
CA PRO A 86 -15.07 8.72 -10.32
C PRO A 86 -14.19 7.56 -10.78
N ILE A 87 -13.19 7.18 -9.98
CA ILE A 87 -12.30 6.07 -10.34
C ILE A 87 -13.09 4.77 -10.42
N ARG A 88 -13.91 4.47 -9.42
CA ARG A 88 -14.73 3.26 -9.44
C ARG A 88 -15.72 3.27 -10.59
N ALA A 89 -16.34 4.39 -10.87
CA ALA A 89 -17.30 4.52 -11.96
C ALA A 89 -16.67 4.24 -13.32
N ALA A 90 -15.41 4.68 -13.52
CA ALA A 90 -14.68 4.47 -14.76
C ALA A 90 -14.26 3.01 -14.97
N TYR A 91 -14.10 2.24 -13.89
CA TYR A 91 -13.57 0.87 -13.94
C TYR A 91 -14.52 -0.12 -13.28
N LYS A 92 -15.81 0.09 -13.41
CA LYS A 92 -16.86 -0.67 -12.68
C LYS A 92 -16.96 -2.14 -13.04
N ASP A 93 -16.38 -2.55 -14.15
CA ASP A 93 -16.42 -3.95 -14.59
C ASP A 93 -15.49 -4.86 -13.79
N ARG A 94 -14.64 -4.29 -12.94
CA ARG A 94 -13.62 -5.01 -12.19
C ARG A 94 -13.92 -4.96 -10.70
N ASN A 95 -15.02 -5.61 -10.30
CA ASN A 95 -15.48 -5.60 -8.92
C ASN A 95 -14.50 -6.23 -7.94
N ARG A 96 -13.73 -7.24 -8.38
CA ARG A 96 -12.75 -7.93 -7.54
C ARG A 96 -11.58 -7.03 -7.13
N ASP A 97 -11.43 -5.89 -7.79
CA ASP A 97 -10.35 -4.95 -7.52
C ASP A 97 -10.80 -3.80 -6.62
N ALA A 98 -11.87 -3.98 -5.85
CA ALA A 98 -12.44 -2.90 -5.03
C ALA A 98 -11.43 -2.31 -4.05
N LEU A 99 -10.64 -3.17 -3.37
CA LEU A 99 -9.61 -2.69 -2.43
C LEU A 99 -8.48 -1.95 -3.16
N ASP A 100 -8.08 -2.44 -4.33
CA ASP A 100 -7.07 -1.77 -5.14
C ASP A 100 -7.54 -0.38 -5.58
N LYS A 101 -8.83 -0.25 -5.93
CA LYS A 101 -9.40 1.04 -6.30
C LYS A 101 -9.42 2.02 -5.12
N LEU A 102 -9.68 1.53 -3.92
CA LEU A 102 -9.61 2.38 -2.71
C LEU A 102 -8.18 2.87 -2.47
N ILE A 103 -7.21 1.98 -2.57
CA ILE A 103 -5.80 2.33 -2.36
C ILE A 103 -5.32 3.31 -3.45
N ALA A 104 -5.65 3.03 -4.71
CA ALA A 104 -5.29 3.90 -5.83
C ALA A 104 -5.90 5.31 -5.66
N SER A 105 -7.18 5.36 -5.29
CA SER A 105 -7.87 6.64 -5.05
C SER A 105 -7.23 7.44 -3.94
N HIS A 106 -6.82 6.75 -2.88
CA HIS A 106 -6.16 7.40 -1.75
C HIS A 106 -4.82 8.01 -2.18
N ALA A 107 -4.04 7.26 -2.97
CA ALA A 107 -2.77 7.77 -3.49
C ALA A 107 -2.97 8.98 -4.40
N VAL A 108 -3.98 8.94 -5.27
CA VAL A 108 -4.32 10.08 -6.14
C VAL A 108 -4.73 11.29 -5.31
N ALA A 109 -5.57 11.09 -4.31
CA ALA A 109 -6.06 12.18 -3.45
C ALA A 109 -4.91 12.88 -2.71
N LEU A 110 -3.89 12.12 -2.30
CA LEU A 110 -2.73 12.68 -1.59
C LEU A 110 -1.61 13.15 -2.52
N GLY A 111 -1.71 12.85 -3.83
CA GLY A 111 -0.68 13.23 -4.79
C GLY A 111 0.63 12.47 -4.61
N VAL A 112 0.58 11.23 -4.11
CA VAL A 112 1.76 10.41 -3.88
C VAL A 112 1.87 9.30 -4.92
N THR A 113 3.07 8.73 -5.06
CA THR A 113 3.32 7.60 -5.93
C THR A 113 2.94 6.31 -5.21
N LEU A 114 2.14 5.47 -5.86
CA LEU A 114 1.80 4.14 -5.34
C LEU A 114 2.93 3.18 -5.68
N VAL A 115 3.48 2.51 -4.68
CA VAL A 115 4.51 1.49 -4.86
C VAL A 115 3.83 0.13 -4.85
N THR A 116 3.94 -0.60 -5.96
CA THR A 116 3.26 -1.89 -6.13
C THR A 116 4.09 -2.80 -7.02
N ASN A 117 3.98 -4.12 -6.80
CA ASN A 117 4.54 -5.12 -7.71
C ASN A 117 3.52 -5.53 -8.80
N ASN A 118 2.28 -5.06 -8.70
CA ASN A 118 1.21 -5.35 -9.66
C ASN A 118 0.94 -4.15 -10.55
N GLU A 119 1.96 -3.66 -11.23
CA GLU A 119 1.85 -2.45 -12.04
C GLU A 119 0.70 -2.52 -13.05
N ALA A 120 0.50 -3.69 -13.67
CA ALA A 120 -0.53 -3.88 -14.69
C ALA A 120 -1.93 -3.60 -14.14
N ASP A 121 -2.18 -3.86 -12.87
CA ASP A 121 -3.48 -3.65 -12.25
C ASP A 121 -3.79 -2.17 -11.98
N PHE A 122 -2.75 -1.32 -12.00
CA PHE A 122 -2.88 0.09 -11.62
C PHE A 122 -2.61 1.09 -12.75
N VAL A 123 -2.06 0.64 -13.87
CA VAL A 123 -1.58 1.58 -14.92
C VAL A 123 -2.68 2.43 -15.57
N ASN A 124 -3.92 1.96 -15.51
CA ASN A 124 -5.02 2.62 -16.21
C ASN A 124 -5.79 3.63 -15.35
N TYR A 125 -5.44 3.79 -14.09
CA TYR A 125 -6.16 4.74 -13.24
C TYR A 125 -5.65 6.16 -13.48
N ALA A 126 -6.58 7.05 -13.86
CA ALA A 126 -6.25 8.42 -14.19
C ALA A 126 -5.65 9.16 -13.00
N GLY A 127 -4.54 9.83 -13.23
CA GLY A 127 -3.87 10.63 -12.21
C GLY A 127 -2.99 9.84 -11.26
N LEU A 128 -2.93 8.51 -11.40
CA LEU A 128 -2.12 7.67 -10.53
C LEU A 128 -0.70 7.51 -11.08
N HIS A 129 0.28 7.78 -10.24
CA HIS A 129 1.68 7.48 -10.52
C HIS A 129 2.06 6.19 -9.80
N VAL A 130 2.71 5.28 -10.51
CA VAL A 130 3.06 3.94 -10.01
C VAL A 130 4.56 3.72 -10.12
N GLU A 131 5.13 3.07 -9.11
CA GLU A 131 6.53 2.68 -9.08
C GLU A 131 6.64 1.26 -8.54
N ASN A 132 7.55 0.47 -9.07
CA ASN A 132 7.79 -0.90 -8.62
C ASN A 132 9.18 -0.98 -8.01
N TRP A 133 9.27 -1.43 -6.77
CA TRP A 133 10.54 -1.60 -6.06
C TRP A 133 11.09 -3.03 -6.16
N VAL A 134 10.35 -3.93 -6.78
CA VAL A 134 10.82 -5.28 -7.04
C VAL A 134 11.58 -5.28 -8.37
N SER A 135 12.84 -5.72 -8.34
CA SER A 135 13.64 -5.77 -9.55
C SER A 135 13.11 -6.84 -10.49
N SER A 136 12.98 -6.49 -11.78
CA SER A 136 12.63 -7.45 -12.82
C SER A 136 13.89 -7.86 -13.55
N HIS A 137 14.27 -9.10 -13.39
CA HIS A 137 15.45 -9.65 -14.10
C HIS A 137 15.04 -10.84 -14.93
#